data_3e1b0ca5dd4faf88a4ba847a1aa36ae5
#
_entry.id   3e1b0ca5dd4faf88a4ba847a1aa36ae5
#
_cell.length_a   1.000
_cell.length_b   1.000
_cell.length_c   1.000
_cell.angle_alpha   90.00
_cell.angle_beta   90.00
_cell.angle_gamma   90.00
#
_symmetry.space_group_name_H-M   'P 1'
#
loop_
_entity.id
_entity.type
_entity.pdbx_description
1 polymer ?
#
loop_
_entity_poly.entity_id
_entity_poly.type
_entity_poly.pdbx_seq_one_letter_code
_entity_poly.pdbx_strand_id
1 'polypeptide(L)'
;MKIGLSKSIINHAGFVYDAVDQGWYNTLKGHNLFFIPNTLNQDFNVMANDLDSLILTGGEYAEQRSEVEQALVNKMTEHNKPVVGIAESAFYIAGLLGGELEYIEKHFDINHPIFYHREVLEVNSHHDKCIKSLPNSANVLCLDYLGNVEAFTHGNLAGIVWNPEKMEKPWIPPEIAYMLRI
;
A
#
# COMPACT_ATOMS: atom_id res chain seq x y z
N MET A 1 5.55 13.96 -11.17
CA MET A 1 6.00 13.71 -9.78
C MET A 1 6.94 12.51 -9.75
N LYS A 2 7.78 12.42 -8.71
CA LYS A 2 8.69 11.30 -8.44
C LYS A 2 8.03 10.39 -7.39
N ILE A 3 7.52 9.24 -7.82
CA ILE A 3 6.84 8.28 -6.94
C ILE A 3 7.77 7.09 -6.72
N GLY A 4 8.15 6.83 -5.46
CA GLY A 4 8.85 5.62 -5.06
C GLY A 4 7.90 4.43 -5.01
N LEU A 5 8.32 3.28 -5.53
CA LEU A 5 7.61 2.01 -5.44
C LEU A 5 8.54 0.99 -4.75
N SER A 6 8.12 0.45 -3.61
CA SER A 6 8.83 -0.70 -3.04
C SER A 6 8.66 -1.91 -3.96
N LYS A 7 9.56 -2.88 -3.86
CA LYS A 7 9.53 -4.08 -4.69
C LYS A 7 9.19 -5.30 -3.85
N SER A 8 8.44 -6.23 -4.43
CA SER A 8 8.28 -7.57 -3.87
C SER A 8 9.56 -8.38 -4.08
N ILE A 9 9.82 -9.32 -3.20
CA ILE A 9 10.88 -10.33 -3.37
C ILE A 9 10.21 -11.59 -3.91
N ILE A 10 10.67 -12.07 -5.05
CA ILE A 10 10.19 -13.32 -5.66
C ILE A 10 11.34 -14.31 -5.85
N ASN A 11 11.04 -15.61 -5.63
CA ASN A 11 11.96 -16.70 -5.92
C ASN A 11 11.53 -17.40 -7.21
N HIS A 12 12.39 -17.39 -8.20
CA HIS A 12 12.09 -18.07 -9.48
C HIS A 12 13.34 -18.81 -9.97
N ALA A 13 13.18 -20.07 -10.31
CA ALA A 13 14.24 -20.95 -10.82
C ALA A 13 15.53 -20.97 -9.95
N GLY A 14 15.39 -20.84 -8.62
CA GLY A 14 16.51 -20.84 -7.67
C GLY A 14 17.22 -19.48 -7.53
N PHE A 15 16.70 -18.44 -8.14
CA PHE A 15 17.21 -17.07 -8.02
C PHE A 15 16.21 -16.17 -7.29
N VAL A 16 16.73 -15.17 -6.59
CA VAL A 16 15.94 -14.15 -5.89
C VAL A 16 15.90 -12.88 -6.74
N TYR A 17 14.70 -12.34 -6.94
CA TYR A 17 14.50 -11.14 -7.74
C TYR A 17 13.69 -10.11 -6.95
N ASP A 18 14.05 -8.86 -7.16
CA ASP A 18 13.21 -7.71 -6.85
C ASP A 18 12.22 -7.47 -8.00
N ALA A 19 10.92 -7.55 -7.74
CA ALA A 19 9.87 -7.48 -8.76
C ALA A 19 8.84 -6.40 -8.46
N VAL A 20 8.25 -5.84 -9.52
CA VAL A 20 7.12 -4.91 -9.47
C VAL A 20 6.08 -5.36 -10.48
N ASP A 21 4.79 -5.35 -10.10
CA ASP A 21 3.70 -5.63 -11.01
C ASP A 21 3.62 -4.57 -12.11
N GLN A 22 3.47 -5.02 -13.37
CA GLN A 22 3.37 -4.13 -14.52
C GLN A 22 2.12 -3.24 -14.51
N GLY A 23 1.08 -3.62 -13.79
CA GLY A 23 -0.13 -2.82 -13.62
C GLY A 23 0.13 -1.43 -13.04
N TRP A 24 1.22 -1.26 -12.29
CA TRP A 24 1.63 0.05 -11.78
C TRP A 24 1.93 1.08 -12.88
N TYR A 25 2.42 0.66 -14.05
CA TYR A 25 2.64 1.58 -15.18
C TYR A 25 1.33 2.17 -15.72
N ASN A 26 0.24 1.41 -15.65
CA ASN A 26 -1.08 1.90 -16.04
C ASN A 26 -1.73 2.73 -14.94
N THR A 27 -1.63 2.28 -13.69
CA THR A 27 -2.22 2.94 -12.51
C THR A 27 -1.61 4.32 -12.28
N LEU A 28 -0.29 4.48 -12.52
CA LEU A 28 0.46 5.71 -12.27
C LEU A 28 0.96 6.37 -13.58
N LYS A 29 0.19 6.22 -14.65
CA LYS A 29 0.55 6.78 -15.96
C LYS A 29 0.78 8.30 -15.90
N GLY A 30 1.89 8.75 -16.46
CA GLY A 30 2.27 10.18 -16.51
C GLY A 30 3.16 10.63 -15.33
N HIS A 31 3.52 9.73 -14.42
CA HIS A 31 4.43 10.00 -13.32
C HIS A 31 5.80 9.33 -13.51
N ASN A 32 6.83 9.86 -12.85
CA ASN A 32 8.15 9.26 -12.84
C ASN A 32 8.23 8.22 -11.71
N LEU A 33 8.37 6.95 -12.06
CA LEU A 33 8.41 5.84 -11.11
C LEU A 33 9.85 5.50 -10.74
N PHE A 34 10.13 5.42 -9.45
CA PHE A 34 11.42 5.05 -8.89
C PHE A 34 11.28 3.73 -8.13
N PHE A 35 11.90 2.67 -8.63
CA PHE A 35 11.82 1.34 -8.06
C PHE A 35 12.87 1.15 -6.98
N ILE A 36 12.41 1.01 -5.74
CA ILE A 36 13.29 0.90 -4.56
C ILE A 36 13.79 -0.54 -4.42
N PRO A 37 15.09 -0.79 -4.44
CA PRO A 37 15.63 -2.13 -4.26
C PRO A 37 15.54 -2.57 -2.79
N ASN A 38 15.37 -3.88 -2.55
CA ASN A 38 15.33 -4.47 -1.22
C ASN A 38 16.76 -4.66 -0.66
N THR A 39 17.44 -3.57 -0.37
CA THR A 39 18.78 -3.58 0.27
C THR A 39 18.88 -2.44 1.27
N LEU A 40 19.53 -2.70 2.41
CA LEU A 40 19.83 -1.67 3.41
C LEU A 40 21.06 -0.82 3.04
N ASN A 41 21.83 -1.24 2.03
CA ASN A 41 23.00 -0.50 1.56
C ASN A 41 22.62 0.66 0.63
N GLN A 42 21.80 1.60 1.14
CA GLN A 42 21.36 2.79 0.42
C GLN A 42 21.08 3.93 1.42
N ASP A 43 21.14 5.18 0.94
CA ASP A 43 20.83 6.35 1.76
C ASP A 43 19.34 6.67 1.68
N PHE A 44 18.59 6.19 2.66
CA PHE A 44 17.14 6.41 2.76
C PHE A 44 16.77 7.90 2.98
N ASN A 45 17.66 8.70 3.57
CA ASN A 45 17.40 10.12 3.75
C ASN A 45 17.48 10.88 2.41
N VAL A 46 18.48 10.56 1.58
CA VAL A 46 18.58 11.09 0.21
C VAL A 46 17.37 10.66 -0.61
N MET A 47 16.98 9.38 -0.54
CA MET A 47 15.80 8.88 -1.25
C MET A 47 14.53 9.60 -0.82
N ALA A 48 14.29 9.71 0.49
CA ALA A 48 13.12 10.40 1.01
C ALA A 48 13.11 11.89 0.64
N ASN A 49 14.29 12.53 0.55
CA ASN A 49 14.38 13.90 0.09
C ASN A 49 14.00 14.05 -1.39
N ASP A 50 14.41 13.11 -2.22
CA ASP A 50 14.21 13.16 -3.68
C ASP A 50 12.81 12.72 -4.14
N LEU A 51 12.15 11.83 -3.42
CA LEU A 51 10.81 11.36 -3.74
C LEU A 51 9.75 12.39 -3.34
N ASP A 52 8.68 12.50 -4.11
CA ASP A 52 7.50 13.29 -3.75
C ASP A 52 6.51 12.48 -2.90
N SER A 53 6.42 11.17 -3.15
CA SER A 53 5.58 10.22 -2.43
C SER A 53 6.15 8.80 -2.52
N LEU A 54 5.68 7.91 -1.65
CA LEU A 54 6.07 6.50 -1.61
C LEU A 54 4.83 5.61 -1.63
N ILE A 55 4.85 4.58 -2.46
CA ILE A 55 3.89 3.48 -2.43
C ILE A 55 4.65 2.22 -2.02
N LEU A 56 4.23 1.63 -0.91
CA LEU A 56 4.62 0.30 -0.50
C LEU A 56 3.69 -0.68 -1.20
N THR A 57 4.22 -1.43 -2.17
CA THR A 57 3.42 -2.33 -3.00
C THR A 57 2.94 -3.56 -2.22
N GLY A 58 1.91 -4.24 -2.71
CA GLY A 58 1.51 -5.55 -2.20
C GLY A 58 2.60 -6.61 -2.44
N GLY A 59 2.41 -7.79 -1.88
CA GLY A 59 3.30 -8.94 -2.05
C GLY A 59 3.52 -9.69 -0.75
N GLU A 60 4.16 -10.85 -0.83
CA GLU A 60 4.45 -11.68 0.34
C GLU A 60 5.42 -11.00 1.31
N TYR A 61 5.27 -11.35 2.60
CA TYR A 61 6.20 -10.91 3.63
C TYR A 61 7.61 -11.45 3.35
N ALA A 62 8.60 -10.57 3.46
CA ALA A 62 10.01 -10.93 3.48
C ALA A 62 10.75 -9.98 4.44
N GLU A 63 11.58 -10.52 5.33
CA GLU A 63 12.26 -9.76 6.38
C GLU A 63 13.06 -8.58 5.81
N GLN A 64 13.90 -8.84 4.82
CA GLN A 64 14.71 -7.81 4.15
C GLN A 64 13.85 -6.69 3.54
N ARG A 65 12.71 -7.03 2.93
CA ARG A 65 11.75 -6.06 2.40
C ARG A 65 11.15 -5.21 3.52
N SER A 66 10.70 -5.86 4.60
CA SER A 66 10.13 -5.17 5.76
C SER A 66 11.08 -4.16 6.38
N GLU A 67 12.37 -4.51 6.52
CA GLU A 67 13.39 -3.61 7.07
C GLU A 67 13.58 -2.37 6.18
N VAL A 68 13.62 -2.56 4.84
CA VAL A 68 13.74 -1.47 3.86
C VAL A 68 12.48 -0.58 3.90
N GLU A 69 11.29 -1.17 3.88
CA GLU A 69 10.03 -0.44 3.94
C GLU A 69 9.90 0.36 5.25
N GLN A 70 10.28 -0.22 6.39
CA GLN A 70 10.28 0.48 7.68
C GLN A 70 11.23 1.68 7.68
N ALA A 71 12.44 1.52 7.16
CA ALA A 71 13.42 2.62 7.06
C ALA A 71 12.88 3.75 6.17
N LEU A 72 12.25 3.41 5.03
CA LEU A 72 11.65 4.38 4.12
C LEU A 72 10.45 5.10 4.76
N VAL A 73 9.53 4.38 5.39
CA VAL A 73 8.37 4.97 6.08
C VAL A 73 8.83 6.00 7.11
N ASN A 74 9.82 5.65 7.93
CA ASN A 74 10.37 6.55 8.93
C ASN A 74 10.91 7.83 8.28
N LYS A 75 11.73 7.70 7.23
CA LYS A 75 12.31 8.86 6.55
C LYS A 75 11.28 9.71 5.80
N MET A 76 10.34 9.09 5.10
CA MET A 76 9.26 9.83 4.43
C MET A 76 8.40 10.59 5.46
N THR A 77 8.13 9.98 6.62
CA THR A 77 7.38 10.63 7.71
C THR A 77 8.16 11.79 8.32
N GLU A 78 9.47 11.65 8.57
CA GLU A 78 10.35 12.75 9.02
C GLU A 78 10.32 13.93 8.04
N HIS A 79 10.25 13.65 6.73
CA HIS A 79 10.14 14.68 5.68
C HIS A 79 8.69 15.14 5.41
N ASN A 80 7.72 14.67 6.20
CA ASN A 80 6.28 14.95 6.04
C ASN A 80 5.75 14.65 4.62
N LYS A 81 6.23 13.55 4.00
CA LYS A 81 5.86 13.12 2.64
C LYS A 81 4.88 11.95 2.70
N PRO A 82 3.96 11.85 1.73
CA PRO A 82 2.95 10.80 1.70
C PRO A 82 3.54 9.40 1.53
N VAL A 83 2.99 8.45 2.30
CA VAL A 83 3.24 7.01 2.17
C VAL A 83 1.91 6.29 2.07
N VAL A 84 1.75 5.45 1.06
CA VAL A 84 0.55 4.62 0.85
C VAL A 84 0.96 3.15 0.84
N GLY A 85 0.40 2.36 1.75
CA GLY A 85 0.55 0.91 1.76
C GLY A 85 -0.56 0.23 0.97
N ILE A 86 -0.19 -0.78 0.18
CA ILE A 86 -1.11 -1.58 -0.63
C ILE A 86 -1.12 -3.03 -0.11
N ALA A 87 -2.30 -3.61 0.05
CA ALA A 87 -2.50 -4.99 0.51
C ALA A 87 -1.71 -5.29 1.80
N GLU A 88 -0.72 -6.18 1.80
CA GLU A 88 0.10 -6.51 2.98
C GLU A 88 0.72 -5.26 3.61
N SER A 89 1.17 -4.29 2.82
CA SER A 89 1.73 -3.04 3.34
C SER A 89 0.67 -2.09 3.94
N ALA A 90 -0.61 -2.24 3.57
CA ALA A 90 -1.70 -1.52 4.24
C ALA A 90 -1.91 -2.06 5.67
N PHE A 91 -1.84 -3.39 5.85
CA PHE A 91 -1.88 -3.99 7.19
C PHE A 91 -0.69 -3.57 8.04
N TYR A 92 0.51 -3.49 7.44
CA TYR A 92 1.69 -2.97 8.12
C TYR A 92 1.47 -1.53 8.63
N ILE A 93 0.97 -0.61 7.78
CA ILE A 93 0.68 0.77 8.20
C ILE A 93 -0.42 0.80 9.27
N ALA A 94 -1.49 0.01 9.12
CA ALA A 94 -2.54 -0.10 10.13
C ALA A 94 -1.97 -0.54 11.49
N GLY A 95 -1.08 -1.53 11.50
CA GLY A 95 -0.38 -1.98 12.70
C GLY A 95 0.50 -0.89 13.33
N LEU A 96 1.24 -0.10 12.54
CA LEU A 96 2.02 1.04 13.04
C LEU A 96 1.14 2.09 13.73
N LEU A 97 -0.10 2.25 13.27
CA LEU A 97 -1.08 3.17 13.86
C LEU A 97 -1.76 2.59 15.12
N GLY A 98 -1.52 1.34 15.46
CA GLY A 98 -2.17 0.64 16.57
C GLY A 98 -3.54 0.07 16.19
N GLY A 99 -3.78 -0.19 14.91
CA GLY A 99 -4.98 -0.86 14.41
C GLY A 99 -5.02 -2.34 14.82
N GLU A 100 -6.23 -2.87 14.93
CA GLU A 100 -6.50 -4.26 15.25
C GLU A 100 -6.66 -5.06 13.96
N LEU A 101 -5.84 -6.10 13.81
CA LEU A 101 -5.83 -6.98 12.64
C LEU A 101 -6.37 -8.35 13.04
N GLU A 102 -7.20 -8.94 12.19
CA GLU A 102 -7.69 -10.30 12.35
C GLU A 102 -7.49 -11.12 11.08
N TYR A 103 -7.49 -12.44 11.23
CA TYR A 103 -7.53 -13.36 10.11
C TYR A 103 -8.98 -13.47 9.59
N ILE A 104 -9.13 -13.50 8.25
CA ILE A 104 -10.41 -13.66 7.58
C ILE A 104 -10.37 -14.85 6.61
N GLU A 105 -11.28 -15.81 6.77
CA GLU A 105 -11.36 -16.97 5.89
C GLU A 105 -12.09 -16.63 4.57
N LYS A 106 -11.72 -17.36 3.51
CA LYS A 106 -12.39 -17.30 2.17
C LYS A 106 -12.44 -15.90 1.57
N HIS A 107 -11.38 -15.10 1.81
CA HIS A 107 -11.26 -13.73 1.31
C HIS A 107 -10.08 -13.57 0.34
N PHE A 108 -9.44 -14.68 -0.03
CA PHE A 108 -8.31 -14.68 -0.96
C PHE A 108 -8.76 -15.08 -2.38
N ASP A 109 -8.25 -14.37 -3.38
CA ASP A 109 -8.50 -14.59 -4.82
C ASP A 109 -10.00 -14.50 -5.21
N ILE A 110 -10.67 -13.49 -4.65
CA ILE A 110 -12.06 -13.16 -4.96
C ILE A 110 -12.20 -11.67 -5.29
N ASN A 111 -13.35 -11.29 -5.83
CA ASN A 111 -13.81 -9.90 -5.83
C ASN A 111 -14.90 -9.74 -4.77
N HIS A 112 -14.95 -8.57 -4.13
CA HIS A 112 -15.99 -8.25 -3.18
C HIS A 112 -16.38 -6.76 -3.23
N PRO A 113 -17.62 -6.43 -2.79
CA PRO A 113 -18.04 -5.05 -2.71
C PRO A 113 -17.38 -4.32 -1.54
N ILE A 114 -17.03 -3.07 -1.76
CA ILE A 114 -16.67 -2.10 -0.73
C ILE A 114 -17.64 -0.91 -0.78
N PHE A 115 -17.81 -0.26 0.36
CA PHE A 115 -18.63 0.93 0.53
C PHE A 115 -17.72 2.15 0.64
N TYR A 116 -17.81 3.06 -0.34
CA TYR A 116 -17.17 4.35 -0.33
C TYR A 116 -18.24 5.43 -0.35
N HIS A 117 -18.43 6.16 0.75
CA HIS A 117 -19.53 7.09 0.97
C HIS A 117 -20.90 6.44 0.72
N ARG A 118 -21.55 6.78 -0.41
CA ARG A 118 -22.86 6.26 -0.84
C ARG A 118 -22.76 5.34 -2.05
N GLU A 119 -21.55 5.06 -2.48
CA GLU A 119 -21.27 4.22 -3.64
C GLU A 119 -20.86 2.82 -3.20
N VAL A 120 -21.19 1.83 -4.01
CA VAL A 120 -20.72 0.47 -3.87
C VAL A 120 -19.80 0.17 -5.05
N LEU A 121 -18.58 -0.21 -4.77
CA LEU A 121 -17.56 -0.52 -5.77
C LEU A 121 -17.12 -1.97 -5.58
N GLU A 122 -16.78 -2.65 -6.67
CA GLU A 122 -16.20 -3.98 -6.62
C GLU A 122 -14.68 -3.89 -6.73
N VAL A 123 -13.97 -4.53 -5.81
CA VAL A 123 -12.50 -4.59 -5.77
C VAL A 123 -12.00 -6.02 -5.67
N ASN A 124 -10.75 -6.26 -6.07
CA ASN A 124 -10.11 -7.56 -5.88
C ASN A 124 -9.66 -7.75 -4.42
N SER A 125 -9.54 -9.00 -4.01
CA SER A 125 -8.98 -9.38 -2.72
C SER A 125 -7.95 -10.49 -2.89
N HIS A 126 -6.73 -10.22 -2.46
CA HIS A 126 -5.61 -11.16 -2.42
C HIS A 126 -5.00 -11.20 -1.02
N HIS A 127 -5.85 -11.22 0.01
CA HIS A 127 -5.43 -11.19 1.41
C HIS A 127 -6.29 -12.15 2.26
N ASP A 128 -5.74 -12.57 3.38
CA ASP A 128 -6.37 -13.42 4.39
C ASP A 128 -6.46 -12.73 5.75
N LYS A 129 -6.23 -11.42 5.80
CA LYS A 129 -6.31 -10.56 6.97
C LYS A 129 -7.33 -9.46 6.73
N CYS A 130 -7.86 -8.89 7.81
CA CYS A 130 -8.70 -7.69 7.76
C CYS A 130 -8.30 -6.71 8.86
N ILE A 131 -8.62 -5.45 8.66
CA ILE A 131 -8.45 -4.38 9.65
C ILE A 131 -9.79 -4.19 10.34
N LYS A 132 -9.90 -4.64 11.60
CA LYS A 132 -11.13 -4.55 12.38
C LYS A 132 -11.39 -3.15 12.88
N SER A 133 -10.33 -2.49 13.33
CA SER A 133 -10.42 -1.14 13.85
C SER A 133 -9.13 -0.37 13.65
N LEU A 134 -9.25 0.94 13.61
CA LEU A 134 -8.16 1.90 13.62
C LEU A 134 -8.39 2.91 14.75
N PRO A 135 -7.35 3.62 15.22
CA PRO A 135 -7.52 4.68 16.20
C PRO A 135 -8.44 5.78 15.67
N ASN A 136 -9.18 6.46 16.57
CA ASN A 136 -10.14 7.53 16.23
C ASN A 136 -9.52 8.70 15.42
N SER A 137 -8.21 8.83 15.44
CA SER A 137 -7.47 9.82 14.65
C SER A 137 -7.31 9.44 13.17
N ALA A 138 -7.55 8.18 12.82
CA ALA A 138 -7.55 7.73 11.43
C ALA A 138 -8.90 8.02 10.76
N ASN A 139 -8.86 8.41 9.50
CA ASN A 139 -10.05 8.60 8.68
C ASN A 139 -10.29 7.35 7.84
N VAL A 140 -11.34 6.59 8.17
CA VAL A 140 -11.77 5.42 7.39
C VAL A 140 -12.50 5.89 6.13
N LEU A 141 -12.03 5.45 4.97
CA LEU A 141 -12.58 5.83 3.66
C LEU A 141 -13.52 4.77 3.11
N CYS A 142 -13.13 3.50 3.21
CA CYS A 142 -13.89 2.37 2.68
C CYS A 142 -14.04 1.27 3.72
N LEU A 143 -15.19 0.61 3.68
CA LEU A 143 -15.48 -0.60 4.47
C LEU A 143 -15.93 -1.73 3.54
N ASP A 144 -15.65 -2.97 3.90
CA ASP A 144 -16.29 -4.13 3.27
C ASP A 144 -17.72 -4.36 3.83
N TYR A 145 -18.40 -5.39 3.34
CA TYR A 145 -19.77 -5.75 3.79
C TYR A 145 -19.81 -6.32 5.20
N LEU A 146 -18.68 -6.67 5.81
CA LEU A 146 -18.55 -7.13 7.20
C LEU A 146 -18.17 -5.98 8.15
N GLY A 147 -17.94 -4.77 7.60
CA GLY A 147 -17.52 -3.60 8.35
C GLY A 147 -16.01 -3.53 8.61
N ASN A 148 -15.20 -4.34 7.94
CA ASN A 148 -13.76 -4.23 8.03
C ASN A 148 -13.27 -3.03 7.19
N VAL A 149 -12.17 -2.43 7.63
CA VAL A 149 -11.59 -1.27 6.94
C VAL A 149 -10.83 -1.72 5.70
N GLU A 150 -11.19 -1.16 4.54
CA GLU A 150 -10.59 -1.45 3.25
C GLU A 150 -9.70 -0.31 2.72
N ALA A 151 -9.97 0.93 3.13
CA ALA A 151 -9.06 2.05 2.87
C ALA A 151 -9.14 3.10 3.98
N PHE A 152 -8.03 3.75 4.26
CA PHE A 152 -7.92 4.74 5.31
C PHE A 152 -6.81 5.77 5.06
N THR A 153 -6.87 6.90 5.77
CA THR A 153 -5.79 7.90 5.86
C THR A 153 -5.52 8.29 7.32
N HIS A 154 -4.27 8.64 7.62
CA HIS A 154 -3.86 9.21 8.90
C HIS A 154 -2.62 10.10 8.71
N GLY A 155 -2.80 11.42 8.76
CA GLY A 155 -1.72 12.36 8.46
C GLY A 155 -1.17 12.15 7.04
N ASN A 156 0.12 11.84 6.93
CA ASN A 156 0.78 11.52 5.66
C ASN A 156 0.82 10.02 5.34
N LEU A 157 0.17 9.19 6.13
CA LEU A 157 0.06 7.74 5.92
C LEU A 157 -1.33 7.37 5.38
N ALA A 158 -1.38 6.38 4.51
CA ALA A 158 -2.63 5.80 4.02
C ALA A 158 -2.47 4.30 3.75
N GLY A 159 -3.60 3.59 3.71
CA GLY A 159 -3.65 2.19 3.31
C GLY A 159 -4.81 1.91 2.37
N ILE A 160 -4.58 1.00 1.42
CA ILE A 160 -5.57 0.41 0.51
C ILE A 160 -5.40 -1.10 0.59
N VAL A 161 -6.43 -1.82 0.99
CA VAL A 161 -6.34 -3.27 1.25
C VAL A 161 -6.41 -4.09 -0.03
N TRP A 162 -7.11 -3.62 -1.07
CA TRP A 162 -7.09 -4.26 -2.39
C TRP A 162 -5.85 -3.87 -3.20
N ASN A 163 -5.69 -4.49 -4.38
CA ASN A 163 -4.59 -4.23 -5.31
C ASN A 163 -5.10 -3.40 -6.52
N PRO A 164 -5.03 -2.06 -6.51
CA PRO A 164 -5.50 -1.25 -7.64
C PRO A 164 -4.73 -1.53 -8.93
N GLU A 165 -3.46 -1.91 -8.86
CA GLU A 165 -2.62 -2.25 -10.02
C GLU A 165 -3.07 -3.53 -10.75
N LYS A 166 -3.84 -4.41 -10.08
CA LYS A 166 -4.37 -5.66 -10.64
C LYS A 166 -5.80 -5.52 -11.16
N MET A 167 -6.41 -4.35 -11.03
CA MET A 167 -7.75 -4.09 -11.54
C MET A 167 -7.70 -3.75 -13.03
N GLU A 168 -8.70 -4.20 -13.80
CA GLU A 168 -8.86 -3.80 -15.21
C GLU A 168 -8.98 -2.26 -15.34
N LYS A 169 -9.71 -1.66 -14.41
CA LYS A 169 -9.81 -0.20 -14.25
C LYS A 169 -9.31 0.15 -12.86
N PRO A 170 -8.04 0.55 -12.72
CA PRO A 170 -7.48 0.94 -11.44
C PRO A 170 -8.33 2.00 -10.74
N TRP A 171 -8.65 1.76 -9.48
CA TRP A 171 -9.36 2.73 -8.66
C TRP A 171 -8.63 2.97 -7.34
N ILE A 172 -8.41 4.22 -7.03
CA ILE A 172 -7.78 4.71 -5.79
C ILE A 172 -8.71 5.76 -5.20
N PRO A 173 -9.05 5.70 -3.90
CA PRO A 173 -9.87 6.74 -3.27
C PRO A 173 -9.34 8.15 -3.56
N PRO A 174 -10.20 9.11 -3.91
CA PRO A 174 -9.80 10.47 -4.26
C PRO A 174 -8.92 11.15 -3.22
N GLU A 175 -9.13 10.88 -1.93
CA GLU A 175 -8.32 11.42 -0.84
C GLU A 175 -6.88 10.92 -0.91
N ILE A 176 -6.68 9.63 -1.21
CA ILE A 176 -5.37 9.02 -1.37
C ILE A 176 -4.74 9.46 -2.69
N ALA A 177 -5.51 9.52 -3.77
CA ALA A 177 -5.04 10.07 -5.05
C ALA A 177 -4.55 11.51 -4.88
N TYR A 178 -5.29 12.34 -4.13
CA TYR A 178 -4.87 13.70 -3.80
C TYR A 178 -3.57 13.74 -2.98
N MET A 179 -3.40 12.86 -1.98
CA MET A 179 -2.15 12.74 -1.22
C MET A 179 -0.97 12.41 -2.14
N LEU A 180 -1.15 11.45 -3.05
CA LEU A 180 -0.16 11.05 -4.05
C LEU A 180 0.00 12.08 -5.17
N ARG A 181 -0.93 13.03 -5.31
CA ARG A 181 -1.05 14.02 -6.41
C ARG A 181 -1.09 13.35 -7.79
N ILE A 182 -1.89 12.30 -7.92
CA ILE A 182 -2.13 11.53 -9.15
C ILE A 182 -3.55 11.75 -9.65
#